data_53b5b01774106894997fc5007b13da3c
#
_entry.id   53b5b01774106894997fc5007b13da3c
#
_cell.length_a   1.000
_cell.length_b   1.000
_cell.length_c   1.000
_cell.angle_alpha   90.00
_cell.angle_beta   90.00
_cell.angle_gamma   90.00
#
_symmetry.space_group_name_H-M   'P 1'
#
loop_
_entity.id
_entity.type
_entity.pdbx_description
1 polymer ?
#
loop_
_entity_poly.entity_id
_entity_poly.type
_entity_poly.pdbx_seq_one_letter_code
_entity_poly.pdbx_strand_id
1 'polypeptide(L)'
;ILFKPTLAKKIQFRSKKEEFESYFLGQNKVCEEDTGFAIKDWQSIKFENYKIVDYNGSVLAMGNYFFEDNEKKLLKVEYTFGFIKVNNNELRINLHHSSLPYGR
;
A
#
# COMPACT_ATOMS: atom_id res chain seq x y z
N ILE A 1 1.75 -12.25 -3.13
CA ILE A 1 1.55 -11.10 -2.25
C ILE A 1 0.07 -10.91 -1.92
N LEU A 2 -0.19 -10.66 -0.68
CA LEU A 2 -1.53 -10.30 -0.22
C LEU A 2 -1.59 -8.78 -0.10
N PHE A 3 -2.65 -8.20 -0.61
CA PHE A 3 -2.76 -6.76 -0.69
C PHE A 3 -4.16 -6.29 -0.26
N LYS A 4 -4.20 -5.34 0.68
CA LYS A 4 -5.43 -4.64 1.04
C LYS A 4 -5.19 -3.16 0.77
N PRO A 5 -5.76 -2.63 -0.35
CA PRO A 5 -5.57 -1.21 -0.71
C PRO A 5 -6.23 -0.27 0.29
N THR A 6 -5.73 0.96 0.34
CA THR A 6 -6.28 2.00 1.20
C THR A 6 -7.74 2.30 0.87
N LEU A 7 -8.01 2.52 -0.40
CA LEU A 7 -9.32 3.00 -0.87
C LEU A 7 -10.07 1.89 -1.60
N ALA A 8 -10.31 0.78 -0.92
CA ALA A 8 -11.07 -0.33 -1.48
C ALA A 8 -12.16 -0.73 -0.50
N LYS A 9 -13.39 -0.77 -0.98
CA LYS A 9 -14.57 -1.08 -0.18
C LYS A 9 -15.23 -2.38 -0.62
N LYS A 10 -15.36 -2.59 -1.92
CA LYS A 10 -16.05 -3.75 -2.48
C LYS A 10 -15.13 -4.94 -2.62
N ILE A 11 -14.02 -4.77 -3.32
CA ILE A 11 -13.00 -5.79 -3.46
C ILE A 11 -11.83 -5.37 -2.60
N GLN A 12 -11.91 -5.71 -1.33
CA GLN A 12 -10.97 -5.25 -0.32
C GLN A 12 -9.64 -5.97 -0.36
N PHE A 13 -9.68 -7.27 -0.61
CA PHE A 13 -8.48 -8.11 -0.50
C PHE A 13 -8.11 -8.64 -1.87
N ARG A 14 -6.85 -8.50 -2.22
CA ARG A 14 -6.38 -8.78 -3.58
C ARG A 14 -5.12 -9.62 -3.54
N SER A 15 -4.96 -10.47 -4.54
CA SER A 15 -3.78 -11.33 -4.63
C SER A 15 -3.26 -11.50 -6.04
N LYS A 16 -3.93 -10.94 -7.04
CA LYS A 16 -3.55 -11.09 -8.44
C LYS A 16 -2.93 -9.81 -8.98
N LYS A 17 -1.98 -9.96 -9.89
CA LYS A 17 -1.28 -8.84 -10.50
C LYS A 17 -2.25 -7.84 -11.15
N GLU A 18 -3.28 -8.36 -11.84
CA GLU A 18 -4.26 -7.50 -12.52
C GLU A 18 -5.01 -6.63 -11.52
N GLU A 19 -5.24 -7.14 -10.30
CA GLU A 19 -5.93 -6.41 -9.26
C GLU A 19 -5.06 -5.29 -8.68
N PHE A 20 -3.75 -5.51 -8.61
CA PHE A 20 -2.81 -4.47 -8.18
C PHE A 20 -2.74 -3.37 -9.22
N GLU A 21 -2.61 -3.74 -10.50
CA GLU A 21 -2.55 -2.78 -11.59
C GLU A 21 -3.83 -1.96 -11.68
N SER A 22 -4.97 -2.59 -11.45
CA SER A 22 -6.25 -1.91 -11.42
C SER A 22 -6.25 -0.79 -10.36
N TYR A 23 -5.80 -1.12 -9.15
CA TYR A 23 -5.82 -0.15 -8.05
C TYR A 23 -4.88 1.02 -8.31
N PHE A 24 -3.64 0.74 -8.67
CA PHE A 24 -2.63 1.79 -8.81
C PHE A 24 -2.76 2.59 -10.09
N LEU A 25 -3.13 1.95 -11.20
CA LEU A 25 -3.16 2.59 -12.51
C LEU A 25 -4.57 2.92 -13.01
N GLY A 26 -5.58 2.20 -12.54
CA GLY A 26 -6.96 2.44 -12.93
C GLY A 26 -7.29 2.14 -14.37
N GLN A 27 -6.43 1.40 -15.08
CA GLN A 27 -6.58 1.22 -16.52
C GLN A 27 -7.41 0.01 -16.95
N ASN A 28 -7.19 -1.14 -16.33
CA ASN A 28 -7.84 -2.36 -16.78
C ASN A 28 -9.24 -2.58 -16.18
N LYS A 29 -9.55 -1.87 -15.11
CA LYS A 29 -10.88 -1.91 -14.47
C LYS A 29 -11.33 -3.31 -14.03
N VAL A 30 -10.40 -4.19 -13.72
CA VAL A 30 -10.73 -5.50 -13.15
C VAL A 30 -11.52 -5.30 -11.87
N CYS A 31 -11.18 -4.29 -11.08
CA CYS A 31 -11.97 -3.85 -9.94
C CYS A 31 -12.57 -2.49 -10.28
N GLU A 32 -13.88 -2.45 -10.50
CA GLU A 32 -14.55 -1.25 -11.02
C GLU A 32 -14.41 -0.02 -10.14
N GLU A 33 -14.25 -0.21 -8.83
CA GLU A 33 -14.14 0.92 -7.89
C GLU A 33 -12.80 1.65 -7.97
N ASP A 34 -11.82 1.07 -8.65
CA ASP A 34 -10.46 1.64 -8.68
C ASP A 34 -10.37 2.87 -9.58
N THR A 35 -9.62 3.87 -9.12
CA THR A 35 -9.46 5.14 -9.83
C THR A 35 -8.02 5.47 -10.13
N GLY A 36 -7.08 4.54 -9.85
CA GLY A 36 -5.66 4.79 -10.14
C GLY A 36 -4.97 5.58 -9.05
N PHE A 37 -4.76 4.96 -7.91
CA PHE A 37 -4.16 5.65 -6.76
C PHE A 37 -2.78 6.23 -7.06
N ALA A 38 -1.97 5.50 -7.83
CA ALA A 38 -0.60 5.93 -8.12
C ALA A 38 -0.50 7.05 -9.15
N ILE A 39 -1.54 7.23 -9.96
CA ILE A 39 -1.52 8.27 -11.00
C ILE A 39 -2.22 9.56 -10.56
N LYS A 40 -2.64 9.64 -9.32
CA LYS A 40 -3.14 10.89 -8.77
C LYS A 40 -1.98 11.86 -8.61
N ASP A 41 -2.30 13.14 -8.56
CA ASP A 41 -1.29 14.19 -8.53
C ASP A 41 -0.67 14.38 -7.14
N TRP A 42 0.09 13.36 -6.71
CA TRP A 42 0.79 13.41 -5.42
C TRP A 42 2.07 14.21 -5.56
N GLN A 43 2.26 15.21 -4.69
CA GLN A 43 3.43 16.06 -4.71
C GLN A 43 4.55 15.52 -3.83
N SER A 44 4.20 14.87 -2.74
CA SER A 44 5.21 14.28 -1.86
C SER A 44 4.62 13.14 -1.06
N ILE A 45 5.52 12.26 -0.60
CA ILE A 45 5.16 11.14 0.26
C ILE A 45 6.17 11.14 1.40
N LYS A 46 5.70 11.14 2.64
CA LYS A 46 6.55 11.06 3.81
C LYS A 46 6.20 9.82 4.62
N PHE A 47 7.22 9.12 5.08
CA PHE A 47 7.06 7.94 5.92
C PHE A 47 7.31 8.29 7.38
N GLU A 48 6.49 7.73 8.25
CA GLU A 48 6.67 7.80 9.68
C GLU A 48 6.61 6.37 10.18
N ASN A 49 7.76 5.69 10.16
CA ASN A 49 7.83 4.29 10.54
C ASN A 49 7.68 4.16 12.05
N TYR A 50 6.79 3.26 12.46
CA TYR A 50 6.67 2.94 13.89
C TYR A 50 7.72 1.91 14.28
N LYS A 51 7.74 0.77 13.59
CA LYS A 51 8.68 -0.29 13.95
C LYS A 51 8.91 -1.24 12.77
N ILE A 52 10.13 -1.76 12.72
CA ILE A 52 10.53 -2.78 11.75
C ILE A 52 11.10 -3.93 12.55
N VAL A 53 10.59 -5.14 12.31
CA VAL A 53 10.99 -6.35 13.03
C VAL A 53 11.49 -7.39 12.03
N ASP A 54 12.65 -7.96 12.30
CA ASP A 54 13.23 -8.99 11.44
C ASP A 54 13.27 -10.33 12.18
N TYR A 55 12.61 -11.34 11.62
CA TYR A 55 12.57 -12.69 12.15
C TYR A 55 13.03 -13.67 11.08
N ASN A 56 14.30 -14.08 11.13
CA ASN A 56 14.80 -15.15 10.26
C ASN A 56 14.44 -14.99 8.78
N GLY A 57 14.62 -13.76 8.27
CA GLY A 57 14.35 -13.50 6.87
C GLY A 57 12.93 -13.08 6.55
N SER A 58 12.07 -13.01 7.55
CA SER A 58 10.74 -12.40 7.43
C SER A 58 10.78 -11.06 8.14
N VAL A 59 10.45 -10.01 7.41
CA VAL A 59 10.50 -8.64 7.96
C VAL A 59 9.09 -8.06 7.97
N LEU A 60 8.71 -7.48 9.09
CA LEU A 60 7.43 -6.79 9.22
C LEU A 60 7.66 -5.34 9.57
N ALA A 61 6.93 -4.45 8.93
CA ALA A 61 7.04 -3.02 9.18
C ALA A 61 5.66 -2.40 9.30
N MET A 62 5.50 -1.52 10.27
CA MET A 62 4.27 -0.76 10.48
C MET A 62 4.56 0.71 10.69
N GLY A 63 3.61 1.54 10.28
CA GLY A 63 3.71 2.97 10.52
C GLY A 63 2.66 3.72 9.75
N ASN A 64 2.94 4.98 9.54
CA ASN A 64 2.09 5.84 8.73
C ASN A 64 2.87 6.34 7.52
N TYR A 65 2.15 6.68 6.47
CA TYR A 65 2.72 7.53 5.44
C TYR A 65 1.69 8.58 5.06
N PHE A 66 2.20 9.70 4.58
CA PHE A 66 1.39 10.87 4.28
C PHE A 66 1.59 11.22 2.83
N PHE A 67 0.49 11.30 2.11
CA PHE A 67 0.50 11.73 0.71
C PHE A 67 0.03 13.17 0.67
N GLU A 68 0.83 14.03 0.06
CA GLU A 68 0.47 15.43 -0.11
C GLU A 68 0.06 15.68 -1.56
N ASP A 69 -1.13 16.24 -1.78
CA ASP A 69 -1.60 16.57 -3.12
C ASP A 69 -1.15 17.96 -3.55
N ASN A 70 -1.56 18.38 -4.74
CA ASN A 70 -1.16 19.68 -5.30
C ASN A 70 -1.82 20.87 -4.59
N GLU A 71 -2.80 20.62 -3.74
CA GLU A 71 -3.42 21.67 -2.91
C GLU A 71 -2.88 21.66 -1.49
N LYS A 72 -1.79 20.94 -1.25
CA LYS A 72 -1.13 20.77 0.05
C LYS A 72 -2.00 20.08 1.09
N LYS A 73 -3.00 19.33 0.66
CA LYS A 73 -3.79 18.51 1.56
C LYS A 73 -3.07 17.20 1.79
N LEU A 74 -3.09 16.75 3.04
CA LEU A 74 -2.43 15.50 3.43
C LEU A 74 -3.44 14.39 3.59
N LEU A 75 -3.10 13.23 3.02
CA LEU A 75 -3.84 11.99 3.25
C LEU A 75 -2.96 11.12 4.12
N LYS A 76 -3.39 10.88 5.36
CA LYS A 76 -2.69 9.99 6.27
C LYS A 76 -3.17 8.58 6.07
N VAL A 77 -2.23 7.66 5.90
CA VAL A 77 -2.52 6.26 5.65
C VAL A 77 -1.69 5.41 6.61
N GLU A 78 -2.33 4.44 7.22
CA GLU A 78 -1.63 3.45 8.04
C GLU A 78 -1.17 2.32 7.16
N TYR A 79 0.05 1.84 7.34
CA TYR A 79 0.56 0.76 6.52
C TYR A 79 1.10 -0.39 7.37
N THR A 80 1.01 -1.57 6.79
CA THR A 80 1.72 -2.77 7.25
C THR A 80 2.33 -3.41 6.01
N PHE A 81 3.64 -3.62 6.05
CA PHE A 81 4.35 -4.34 5.01
C PHE A 81 4.95 -5.62 5.56
N GLY A 82 4.83 -6.68 4.81
CA GLY A 82 5.57 -7.90 5.05
C GLY A 82 6.56 -8.09 3.92
N PHE A 83 7.79 -8.48 4.26
CA PHE A 83 8.84 -8.77 3.29
C PHE A 83 9.41 -10.14 3.58
N ILE A 84 9.85 -10.83 2.55
CA ILE A 84 10.60 -12.07 2.70
C ILE A 84 11.91 -11.97 1.95
N LYS A 85 12.94 -12.61 2.48
CA LYS A 85 14.20 -12.73 1.78
C LYS A 85 14.09 -13.92 0.83
N VAL A 86 14.46 -13.67 -0.41
CA VAL A 86 14.55 -14.72 -1.42
C VAL A 86 16.01 -14.83 -1.84
N ASN A 87 16.29 -15.53 -2.92
CA ASN A 87 17.67 -15.79 -3.37
C ASN A 87 18.56 -14.55 -3.26
N ASN A 88 19.79 -14.76 -2.76
CA ASN A 88 20.84 -13.71 -2.69
C ASN A 88 20.45 -12.52 -1.80
N ASN A 89 19.67 -12.76 -0.75
CA ASN A 89 19.26 -11.72 0.20
C ASN A 89 18.40 -10.62 -0.42
N GLU A 90 17.78 -10.91 -1.53
CA GLU A 90 16.82 -9.98 -2.13
C GLU A 90 15.55 -9.97 -1.31
N LEU A 91 15.02 -8.78 -1.01
CA LEU A 91 13.75 -8.65 -0.29
C LEU A 91 12.60 -8.50 -1.28
N ARG A 92 11.52 -9.22 -1.00
CA ARG A 92 10.27 -9.12 -1.77
C ARG A 92 9.11 -8.87 -0.84
N ILE A 93 8.20 -8.02 -1.25
CA ILE A 93 6.99 -7.74 -0.50
C ILE A 93 6.04 -8.93 -0.64
N ASN A 94 5.59 -9.48 0.50
CA ASN A 94 4.58 -10.53 0.48
C ASN A 94 3.25 -10.10 1.10
N LEU A 95 3.24 -8.94 1.76
CA LEU A 95 2.04 -8.38 2.36
C LEU A 95 2.08 -6.86 2.26
N HIS A 96 0.99 -6.26 1.81
CA HIS A 96 0.82 -4.82 1.82
C HIS A 96 -0.60 -4.51 2.26
N HIS A 97 -0.73 -4.02 3.47
CA HIS A 97 -2.02 -3.66 4.05
C HIS A 97 -2.01 -2.17 4.36
N SER A 98 -2.97 -1.46 3.80
CA SER A 98 -3.12 -0.02 4.05
C SER A 98 -4.53 0.28 4.49
N SER A 99 -4.67 1.22 5.40
CA SER A 99 -5.98 1.63 5.90
C SER A 99 -5.96 3.09 6.29
N LEU A 100 -7.12 3.68 6.37
CA LEU A 100 -7.26 5.03 6.90
C LEU A 100 -7.40 4.94 8.42
N PRO A 101 -6.93 5.95 9.15
CA PRO A 101 -7.13 5.96 10.60
C PRO A 101 -8.61 5.90 10.95
N TYR A 102 -8.90 5.21 12.04
CA TYR A 102 -10.27 5.12 12.53
C TYR A 102 -10.79 6.50 12.92
N GLY A 103 -12.07 6.69 12.70
CA GLY A 103 -12.73 7.90 13.10
C GLY A 103 -13.28 8.67 11.91
N ARG A 104 -13.57 9.91 12.14
CA ARG A 104 -14.25 10.73 11.13
C ARG A 104 -13.33 11.80 10.59
#